data_2e564f09114c2453529cefe42b6e11d4
#
_entry.id   2e564f09114c2453529cefe42b6e11d4
#
_cell.length_a   1.000
_cell.length_b   1.000
_cell.length_c   1.000
_cell.angle_alpha   90.00
_cell.angle_beta   90.00
_cell.angle_gamma   90.00
#
_symmetry.space_group_name_H-M   'P 1'
#
loop_
_entity.id
_entity.type
_entity.pdbx_description
1 polymer ?
#
loop_
_entity_poly.entity_id
_entity_poly.type
_entity_poly.pdbx_seq_one_letter_code
_entity_poly.pdbx_strand_id
1 'polypeptide(L)'
;MHKLALSGIGGRLYRGEKSFNIVGNRRRWYALSLLLILASGLALGIKGLHLGIEFKGGSVFTITKEGVTIADGRDAISKAGVTSETVVQSIGNNKVRIQTGELPSFDAVKASLASTFGVTEESIDTQLIGPSWGKEITKKALFGLIGFILVVMLYLALAFEPKMALSAIIAVIHDVFITVGIYALVGFDVTPATVIGFLTILGYSLYDTVVVFDKVRENTKNISTVGRTTYSAAANLAVNQTLVRSFNTSLTALLPVGSILFVGAGLLGAGTLKDLSLALFIGLATGTYSSIFIATPFLASLREREPAMKALAKRAAHHSGSTPDVDVLSENIVV
;
A
#
# COMPACT_ATOMS: atom_id res chain seq x y z
N MET A 1 21.85 -5.41 -28.30
CA MET A 1 21.58 -4.55 -27.13
C MET A 1 21.31 -5.30 -25.80
N HIS A 2 21.32 -6.65 -25.75
CA HIS A 2 21.01 -7.44 -24.55
C HIS A 2 22.19 -7.66 -23.56
N LYS A 3 23.45 -7.42 -23.96
CA LYS A 3 24.63 -7.72 -23.11
C LYS A 3 24.97 -6.65 -22.07
N LEU A 4 24.52 -5.41 -22.21
CA LEU A 4 24.83 -4.32 -21.27
C LEU A 4 24.01 -4.35 -19.96
N ALA A 5 22.82 -4.95 -19.96
CA ALA A 5 21.96 -5.05 -18.77
C ALA A 5 22.43 -6.11 -17.76
N LEU A 6 23.30 -7.04 -18.16
CA LEU A 6 23.75 -8.17 -17.34
C LEU A 6 25.09 -7.94 -16.62
N SER A 7 25.78 -6.81 -16.85
CA SER A 7 27.08 -6.51 -16.24
C SER A 7 26.99 -5.76 -14.90
N GLY A 8 25.82 -5.19 -14.56
CA GLY A 8 25.59 -4.45 -13.32
C GLY A 8 25.22 -5.34 -12.12
N ILE A 9 24.92 -4.70 -10.98
CA ILE A 9 24.49 -5.38 -9.74
C ILE A 9 23.29 -6.30 -10.01
N GLY A 10 22.35 -5.89 -10.86
CA GLY A 10 21.17 -6.69 -11.23
C GLY A 10 21.53 -8.01 -11.93
N GLY A 11 22.49 -7.99 -12.85
CA GLY A 11 22.98 -9.20 -13.49
C GLY A 11 23.67 -10.16 -12.52
N ARG A 12 24.43 -9.62 -11.57
CA ARG A 12 25.11 -10.41 -10.52
C ARG A 12 24.12 -11.05 -9.54
N LEU A 13 23.04 -10.34 -9.19
CA LEU A 13 21.95 -10.87 -8.37
C LEU A 13 21.18 -11.98 -9.12
N TYR A 14 20.91 -11.76 -10.41
CA TYR A 14 20.19 -12.72 -11.24
C TYR A 14 20.97 -14.04 -11.39
N ARG A 15 22.29 -13.96 -11.60
CA ARG A 15 23.17 -15.15 -11.70
C ARG A 15 23.53 -15.78 -10.34
N GLY A 16 23.07 -15.19 -9.23
CA GLY A 16 23.39 -15.68 -7.88
C GLY A 16 24.82 -15.39 -7.41
N GLU A 17 25.62 -14.61 -8.17
CA GLU A 17 26.98 -14.20 -7.80
C GLU A 17 27.01 -13.28 -6.57
N LYS A 18 25.94 -12.53 -6.36
CA LYS A 18 25.63 -11.78 -5.13
C LYS A 18 24.24 -12.16 -4.67
N SER A 19 24.05 -12.30 -3.38
CA SER A 19 22.75 -12.62 -2.80
C SER A 19 22.55 -11.87 -1.48
N PHE A 20 21.40 -11.22 -1.35
CA PHE A 20 20.94 -10.70 -0.07
C PHE A 20 20.19 -11.81 0.66
N ASN A 21 20.53 -12.06 1.90
CA ASN A 21 19.86 -13.08 2.70
C ASN A 21 18.53 -12.54 3.26
N ILE A 22 17.51 -12.45 2.40
CA ILE A 22 16.18 -11.93 2.74
C ILE A 22 15.38 -12.98 3.49
N VAL A 23 15.28 -14.18 2.92
CA VAL A 23 14.49 -15.29 3.50
C VAL A 23 15.10 -15.79 4.79
N GLY A 24 16.45 -15.86 4.91
CA GLY A 24 17.13 -16.25 6.15
C GLY A 24 16.93 -15.26 7.28
N ASN A 25 16.88 -13.96 6.97
CA ASN A 25 16.68 -12.89 7.95
C ASN A 25 15.19 -12.60 8.25
N ARG A 26 14.27 -13.52 7.92
CA ARG A 26 12.81 -13.37 8.06
C ARG A 26 12.35 -12.86 9.44
N ARG A 27 13.05 -13.23 10.52
CA ARG A 27 12.72 -12.75 11.87
C ARG A 27 12.80 -11.24 12.01
N ARG A 28 13.77 -10.58 11.35
CA ARG A 28 13.92 -9.12 11.36
C ARG A 28 12.78 -8.45 10.60
N TRP A 29 12.42 -8.99 9.44
CA TRP A 29 11.31 -8.48 8.63
C TRP A 29 9.96 -8.66 9.33
N TYR A 30 9.75 -9.81 9.95
CA TYR A 30 8.53 -10.05 10.75
C TYR A 30 8.46 -9.13 11.98
N ALA A 31 9.58 -8.87 12.66
CA ALA A 31 9.61 -7.95 13.79
C ALA A 31 9.27 -6.52 13.35
N LEU A 32 9.83 -6.05 12.21
CA LEU A 32 9.48 -4.75 11.64
C LEU A 32 8.00 -4.68 11.25
N SER A 33 7.48 -5.70 10.55
CA SER A 33 6.06 -5.74 10.17
C SER A 33 5.14 -5.80 11.39
N LEU A 34 5.50 -6.57 12.41
CA LEU A 34 4.73 -6.62 13.65
C LEU A 34 4.68 -5.25 14.33
N LEU A 35 5.79 -4.53 14.37
CA LEU A 35 5.85 -3.17 14.89
C LEU A 35 4.94 -2.23 14.11
N LEU A 36 4.99 -2.28 12.77
CA LEU A 36 4.13 -1.49 11.90
C LEU A 36 2.64 -1.83 12.10
N ILE A 37 2.31 -3.12 12.21
CA ILE A 37 0.94 -3.59 12.47
C ILE A 37 0.45 -3.12 13.84
N LEU A 38 1.27 -3.23 14.87
CA LEU A 38 0.91 -2.75 16.21
C LEU A 38 0.72 -1.23 16.23
N ALA A 39 1.63 -0.47 15.60
CA ALA A 39 1.48 0.98 15.46
C ALA A 39 0.21 1.36 14.70
N SER A 40 -0.10 0.64 13.61
CA SER A 40 -1.35 0.82 12.84
C SER A 40 -2.58 0.50 13.68
N GLY A 41 -2.56 -0.60 14.43
CA GLY A 41 -3.66 -0.99 15.32
C GLY A 41 -3.90 0.01 16.44
N LEU A 42 -2.82 0.51 17.05
CA LEU A 42 -2.90 1.57 18.08
C LEU A 42 -3.45 2.88 17.48
N ALA A 43 -2.97 3.29 16.31
CA ALA A 43 -3.46 4.49 15.64
C ALA A 43 -4.97 4.38 15.34
N LEU A 44 -5.41 3.23 14.82
CA LEU A 44 -6.83 2.96 14.57
C LEU A 44 -7.67 2.93 15.85
N GLY A 45 -7.16 2.34 16.92
CA GLY A 45 -7.88 2.24 18.21
C GLY A 45 -7.99 3.57 18.95
N ILE A 46 -6.97 4.44 18.84
CA ILE A 46 -6.93 5.72 19.57
C ILE A 46 -7.56 6.85 18.74
N LYS A 47 -7.20 6.97 17.46
CA LYS A 47 -7.63 8.09 16.60
C LYS A 47 -8.83 7.75 15.72
N GLY A 48 -9.02 6.46 15.40
CA GLY A 48 -10.03 6.04 14.41
C GLY A 48 -9.68 6.47 12.98
N LEU A 49 -10.65 6.30 12.08
CA LEU A 49 -10.56 6.77 10.69
C LEU A 49 -11.42 8.01 10.51
N HIS A 50 -10.85 9.00 9.85
CA HIS A 50 -11.59 10.19 9.42
C HIS A 50 -12.28 9.88 8.10
N LEU A 51 -13.60 9.66 8.15
CA LEU A 51 -14.39 9.44 6.94
C LEU A 51 -14.74 10.80 6.34
N GLY A 52 -14.52 10.96 5.04
CA GLY A 52 -14.93 12.13 4.27
C GLY A 52 -16.44 12.32 4.28
N ILE A 53 -16.88 13.52 3.92
CA ILE A 53 -18.31 13.86 3.82
C ILE A 53 -19.04 12.98 2.81
N GLU A 54 -18.35 12.43 1.86
CA GLU A 54 -18.90 11.52 0.85
C GLU A 54 -19.49 10.25 1.48
N PHE A 55 -19.02 9.88 2.68
CA PHE A 55 -19.52 8.71 3.44
C PHE A 55 -20.48 9.10 4.57
N LYS A 56 -20.19 10.19 5.27
CA LYS A 56 -20.99 10.65 6.43
C LYS A 56 -22.15 11.56 6.03
N GLY A 57 -22.04 12.24 4.90
CA GLY A 57 -22.80 13.45 4.58
C GLY A 57 -22.14 14.67 5.24
N GLY A 58 -22.46 15.85 4.78
CA GLY A 58 -21.94 17.11 5.32
C GLY A 58 -21.60 18.12 4.24
N SER A 59 -20.90 19.18 4.65
CA SER A 59 -20.52 20.29 3.78
C SER A 59 -19.03 20.55 3.84
N VAL A 60 -18.44 20.95 2.71
CA VAL A 60 -17.06 21.44 2.64
C VAL A 60 -17.06 22.84 2.05
N PHE A 61 -16.30 23.72 2.66
CA PHE A 61 -16.01 25.05 2.19
C PHE A 61 -14.51 25.19 2.01
N THR A 62 -14.06 25.54 0.81
CA THR A 62 -12.65 25.81 0.53
C THR A 62 -12.47 27.30 0.23
N ILE A 63 -11.79 27.99 1.11
CA ILE A 63 -11.52 29.42 1.03
C ILE A 63 -10.08 29.61 0.52
N THR A 64 -9.92 30.41 -0.53
CA THR A 64 -8.63 30.77 -1.07
C THR A 64 -8.33 32.22 -0.67
N LYS A 65 -7.32 32.41 0.19
CA LYS A 65 -6.86 33.73 0.64
C LYS A 65 -5.40 33.64 1.08
N GLU A 66 -4.58 34.61 0.69
CA GLU A 66 -3.18 34.66 1.12
C GLU A 66 -3.09 34.80 2.65
N GLY A 67 -2.17 34.04 3.25
CA GLY A 67 -1.90 34.07 4.69
C GLY A 67 -3.01 33.49 5.57
N VAL A 68 -4.01 32.82 5.00
CA VAL A 68 -5.08 32.19 5.78
C VAL A 68 -4.53 31.00 6.57
N THR A 69 -4.93 30.90 7.85
CA THR A 69 -4.48 29.85 8.78
C THR A 69 -5.62 28.94 9.20
N ILE A 70 -5.25 27.78 9.81
CA ILE A 70 -6.24 26.88 10.42
C ILE A 70 -7.00 27.58 11.57
N ALA A 71 -6.33 28.49 12.30
CA ALA A 71 -6.96 29.24 13.38
C ALA A 71 -8.07 30.14 12.83
N ASP A 72 -7.81 30.85 11.74
CA ASP A 72 -8.81 31.70 11.07
C ASP A 72 -10.03 30.89 10.63
N GLY A 73 -9.79 29.69 10.09
CA GLY A 73 -10.87 28.79 9.70
C GLY A 73 -11.73 28.33 10.88
N ARG A 74 -11.11 28.01 12.02
CA ARG A 74 -11.84 27.62 13.24
C ARG A 74 -12.65 28.76 13.82
N ASP A 75 -12.08 29.93 13.86
CA ASP A 75 -12.77 31.14 14.34
C ASP A 75 -13.95 31.51 13.45
N ALA A 76 -13.75 31.45 12.13
CA ALA A 76 -14.82 31.76 11.17
C ALA A 76 -16.01 30.78 11.29
N ILE A 77 -15.76 29.49 11.40
CA ILE A 77 -16.82 28.49 11.52
C ILE A 77 -17.53 28.57 12.88
N SER A 78 -16.78 28.90 13.93
CA SER A 78 -17.36 29.14 15.25
C SER A 78 -18.28 30.36 15.24
N LYS A 79 -17.87 31.47 14.59
CA LYS A 79 -18.71 32.68 14.41
C LYS A 79 -19.94 32.41 13.56
N ALA A 80 -19.87 31.50 12.62
CA ALA A 80 -21.00 31.03 11.82
C ALA A 80 -22.00 30.18 12.63
N GLY A 81 -21.73 29.92 13.92
CA GLY A 81 -22.64 29.18 14.82
C GLY A 81 -22.74 27.69 14.55
N VAL A 82 -21.73 27.11 13.88
CA VAL A 82 -21.69 25.67 13.58
C VAL A 82 -21.27 24.90 14.83
N THR A 83 -22.14 24.02 15.33
CA THR A 83 -21.89 23.17 16.49
C THR A 83 -21.60 21.71 16.12
N SER A 84 -21.75 21.35 14.84
CA SER A 84 -21.40 20.00 14.34
C SER A 84 -19.90 19.77 14.33
N GLU A 85 -19.50 18.48 14.30
CA GLU A 85 -18.11 18.10 14.15
C GLU A 85 -17.49 18.82 12.95
N THR A 86 -16.39 19.54 13.18
CA THR A 86 -15.74 20.36 12.18
C THR A 86 -14.25 20.02 12.09
N VAL A 87 -13.80 19.77 10.88
CA VAL A 87 -12.38 19.55 10.56
C VAL A 87 -11.88 20.71 9.72
N VAL A 88 -10.83 21.40 10.19
CA VAL A 88 -10.20 22.51 9.47
C VAL A 88 -8.79 22.12 9.08
N GLN A 89 -8.49 22.19 7.79
CA GLN A 89 -7.21 21.81 7.21
C GLN A 89 -6.66 22.95 6.34
N SER A 90 -5.34 23.14 6.35
CA SER A 90 -4.67 24.02 5.40
C SER A 90 -4.26 23.23 4.14
N ILE A 91 -4.46 23.82 2.96
CA ILE A 91 -4.03 23.29 1.67
C ILE A 91 -3.04 24.28 1.06
N GLY A 92 -1.76 23.94 1.10
CA GLY A 92 -0.69 24.88 0.73
C GLY A 92 -0.66 26.06 1.70
N ASN A 93 -0.23 27.23 1.20
CA ASN A 93 -0.06 28.45 2.01
C ASN A 93 -1.22 29.46 1.89
N ASN A 94 -2.18 29.19 1.01
CA ASN A 94 -3.21 30.17 0.65
C ASN A 94 -4.64 29.61 0.62
N LYS A 95 -4.86 28.38 1.07
CA LYS A 95 -6.20 27.77 1.10
C LYS A 95 -6.48 27.12 2.45
N VAL A 96 -7.69 27.34 2.94
CA VAL A 96 -8.24 26.61 4.10
C VAL A 96 -9.49 25.85 3.66
N ARG A 97 -9.50 24.55 3.98
CA ARG A 97 -10.65 23.66 3.80
C ARG A 97 -11.32 23.44 5.14
N ILE A 98 -12.59 23.77 5.20
CA ILE A 98 -13.44 23.58 6.37
C ILE A 98 -14.48 22.52 6.01
N GLN A 99 -14.45 21.39 6.70
CA GLN A 99 -15.38 20.29 6.56
C GLN A 99 -16.28 20.26 7.79
N THR A 100 -17.58 20.21 7.58
CA THR A 100 -18.59 20.17 8.65
C THR A 100 -19.53 18.99 8.46
N GLY A 101 -20.17 18.54 9.52
CA GLY A 101 -21.33 17.67 9.42
C GLY A 101 -22.52 18.37 8.75
N GLU A 102 -23.70 17.81 8.93
CA GLU A 102 -24.94 18.40 8.41
C GLU A 102 -25.17 19.79 9.03
N LEU A 103 -25.53 20.75 8.19
CA LEU A 103 -25.78 22.13 8.59
C LEU A 103 -27.26 22.46 8.53
N PRO A 104 -27.81 23.22 9.52
CA PRO A 104 -29.19 23.70 9.48
C PRO A 104 -29.45 24.63 8.28
N SER A 105 -28.46 25.45 7.91
CA SER A 105 -28.53 26.34 6.75
C SER A 105 -27.14 26.46 6.13
N PHE A 106 -26.99 25.86 4.97
CA PHE A 106 -25.76 25.91 4.20
C PHE A 106 -25.43 27.33 3.71
N ASP A 107 -26.44 28.04 3.18
CA ASP A 107 -26.24 29.39 2.62
C ASP A 107 -25.90 30.41 3.70
N ALA A 108 -26.51 30.33 4.88
CA ALA A 108 -26.16 31.21 5.98
C ALA A 108 -24.73 31.04 6.48
N VAL A 109 -24.24 29.80 6.53
CA VAL A 109 -22.85 29.52 6.90
C VAL A 109 -21.89 30.01 5.81
N LYS A 110 -22.20 29.80 4.53
CA LYS A 110 -21.43 30.31 3.40
C LYS A 110 -21.29 31.82 3.43
N ALA A 111 -22.41 32.56 3.61
CA ALA A 111 -22.42 34.00 3.72
C ALA A 111 -21.61 34.51 4.93
N SER A 112 -21.72 33.84 6.07
CA SER A 112 -20.93 34.16 7.27
C SER A 112 -19.41 33.96 7.04
N LEU A 113 -19.03 32.88 6.39
CA LEU A 113 -17.63 32.63 6.02
C LEU A 113 -17.13 33.68 5.03
N ALA A 114 -17.90 34.02 4.00
CA ALA A 114 -17.55 35.04 3.02
C ALA A 114 -17.29 36.41 3.69
N SER A 115 -18.20 36.81 4.59
CA SER A 115 -18.05 38.08 5.34
C SER A 115 -16.83 38.04 6.29
N THR A 116 -16.59 36.93 6.99
CA THR A 116 -15.46 36.80 7.94
C THR A 116 -14.11 36.84 7.24
N PHE A 117 -14.01 36.20 6.08
CA PHE A 117 -12.77 36.18 5.30
C PHE A 117 -12.64 37.41 4.37
N GLY A 118 -13.67 38.22 4.19
CA GLY A 118 -13.69 39.36 3.27
C GLY A 118 -13.56 38.94 1.81
N VAL A 119 -14.21 37.84 1.44
CA VAL A 119 -14.24 37.29 0.08
C VAL A 119 -15.69 37.23 -0.41
N THR A 120 -15.89 37.09 -1.72
CA THR A 120 -17.24 36.90 -2.26
C THR A 120 -17.71 35.47 -2.07
N GLU A 121 -19.01 35.23 -1.94
CA GLU A 121 -19.55 33.89 -1.80
C GLU A 121 -19.23 32.96 -2.98
N GLU A 122 -19.14 33.54 -4.19
CA GLU A 122 -18.78 32.81 -5.42
C GLU A 122 -17.33 32.33 -5.41
N SER A 123 -16.45 33.01 -4.65
CA SER A 123 -15.04 32.61 -4.53
C SER A 123 -14.79 31.48 -3.54
N ILE A 124 -15.80 31.11 -2.75
CA ILE A 124 -15.76 29.96 -1.86
C ILE A 124 -16.19 28.73 -2.64
N ASP A 125 -15.23 27.82 -2.89
CA ASP A 125 -15.54 26.50 -3.47
C ASP A 125 -16.27 25.66 -2.43
N THR A 126 -17.41 25.08 -2.83
CA THR A 126 -18.30 24.39 -1.91
C THR A 126 -18.73 23.03 -2.42
N GLN A 127 -18.84 22.08 -1.49
CA GLN A 127 -19.38 20.76 -1.75
C GLN A 127 -20.40 20.41 -0.66
N LEU A 128 -21.57 19.95 -1.05
CA LEU A 128 -22.65 19.53 -0.15
C LEU A 128 -23.06 18.10 -0.49
N ILE A 129 -23.04 17.23 0.51
CA ILE A 129 -23.45 15.83 0.38
C ILE A 129 -24.50 15.48 1.42
N GLY A 130 -25.67 15.10 0.95
CA GLY A 130 -26.75 14.67 1.84
C GLY A 130 -26.45 13.29 2.48
N PRO A 131 -27.00 13.02 3.68
CA PRO A 131 -26.75 11.78 4.42
C PRO A 131 -27.20 10.51 3.69
N SER A 132 -28.26 10.58 2.91
CA SER A 132 -28.75 9.46 2.10
C SER A 132 -27.76 9.04 1.03
N TRP A 133 -27.13 10.03 0.38
CA TRP A 133 -26.08 9.82 -0.61
C TRP A 133 -24.85 9.16 0.01
N GLY A 134 -24.39 9.63 1.17
CA GLY A 134 -23.26 9.07 1.88
C GLY A 134 -23.47 7.59 2.22
N LYS A 135 -24.67 7.21 2.70
CA LYS A 135 -25.02 5.81 2.97
C LYS A 135 -24.98 4.94 1.70
N GLU A 136 -25.46 5.46 0.57
CA GLU A 136 -25.46 4.73 -0.69
C GLU A 136 -24.04 4.52 -1.23
N ILE A 137 -23.19 5.55 -1.17
CA ILE A 137 -21.79 5.45 -1.54
C ILE A 137 -21.05 4.43 -0.67
N THR A 138 -21.24 4.50 0.65
CA THR A 138 -20.64 3.52 1.59
C THR A 138 -21.02 2.09 1.22
N LYS A 139 -22.30 1.85 0.94
CA LYS A 139 -22.80 0.54 0.53
C LYS A 139 -22.16 0.07 -0.77
N LYS A 140 -22.09 0.93 -1.78
CA LYS A 140 -21.45 0.61 -3.08
C LYS A 140 -19.95 0.35 -2.94
N ALA A 141 -19.25 1.16 -2.14
CA ALA A 141 -17.83 0.98 -1.86
C ALA A 141 -17.55 -0.36 -1.17
N LEU A 142 -18.37 -0.73 -0.18
CA LEU A 142 -18.24 -2.01 0.53
C LEU A 142 -18.51 -3.20 -0.40
N PHE A 143 -19.56 -3.16 -1.23
CA PHE A 143 -19.83 -4.22 -2.21
C PHE A 143 -18.71 -4.32 -3.24
N GLY A 144 -18.17 -3.19 -3.72
CA GLY A 144 -17.02 -3.19 -4.64
C GLY A 144 -15.78 -3.81 -4.00
N LEU A 145 -15.48 -3.47 -2.76
CA LEU A 145 -14.35 -4.05 -2.01
C LEU A 145 -14.50 -5.56 -1.81
N ILE A 146 -15.67 -6.01 -1.34
CA ILE A 146 -15.92 -7.45 -1.13
C ILE A 146 -15.87 -8.20 -2.46
N GLY A 147 -16.52 -7.69 -3.51
CA GLY A 147 -16.50 -8.30 -4.84
C GLY A 147 -15.08 -8.41 -5.40
N PHE A 148 -14.29 -7.35 -5.27
CA PHE A 148 -12.89 -7.36 -5.69
C PHE A 148 -12.07 -8.41 -4.94
N ILE A 149 -12.19 -8.47 -3.60
CA ILE A 149 -11.47 -9.46 -2.78
C ILE A 149 -11.85 -10.88 -3.19
N LEU A 150 -13.14 -11.16 -3.46
CA LEU A 150 -13.59 -12.46 -3.91
C LEU A 150 -12.99 -12.86 -5.27
N VAL A 151 -12.95 -11.92 -6.23
CA VAL A 151 -12.32 -12.16 -7.55
C VAL A 151 -10.83 -12.43 -7.40
N VAL A 152 -10.14 -11.66 -6.56
CA VAL A 152 -8.71 -11.85 -6.28
C VAL A 152 -8.45 -13.21 -5.61
N MET A 153 -9.24 -13.59 -4.61
CA MET A 153 -9.12 -14.91 -3.97
C MET A 153 -9.34 -16.06 -4.95
N LEU A 154 -10.34 -15.93 -5.81
CA LEU A 154 -10.60 -16.92 -6.86
C LEU A 154 -9.43 -17.02 -7.84
N TYR A 155 -8.90 -15.89 -8.30
CA TYR A 155 -7.71 -15.87 -9.16
C TYR A 155 -6.52 -16.56 -8.52
N LEU A 156 -6.21 -16.24 -7.26
CA LEU A 156 -5.09 -16.83 -6.54
C LEU A 156 -5.29 -18.34 -6.31
N ALA A 157 -6.51 -18.78 -6.03
CA ALA A 157 -6.83 -20.19 -5.84
C ALA A 157 -6.66 -21.01 -7.14
N LEU A 158 -6.92 -20.40 -8.29
CA LEU A 158 -6.77 -21.04 -9.60
C LEU A 158 -5.32 -20.99 -10.13
N ALA A 159 -4.61 -19.89 -9.87
CA ALA A 159 -3.28 -19.63 -10.43
C ALA A 159 -2.16 -20.28 -9.62
N PHE A 160 -2.33 -20.45 -8.30
CA PHE A 160 -1.29 -20.84 -7.37
C PHE A 160 -1.66 -22.01 -6.48
N GLU A 161 -0.63 -22.68 -5.97
CA GLU A 161 -0.78 -23.66 -4.92
C GLU A 161 -1.33 -23.03 -3.62
N PRO A 162 -2.10 -23.77 -2.80
CA PRO A 162 -2.79 -23.21 -1.61
C PRO A 162 -1.88 -22.43 -0.65
N LYS A 163 -0.63 -22.85 -0.47
CA LYS A 163 0.33 -22.13 0.40
C LYS A 163 0.83 -20.84 -0.19
N MET A 164 1.00 -20.78 -1.52
CA MET A 164 1.31 -19.55 -2.23
C MET A 164 0.14 -18.58 -2.16
N ALA A 165 -1.08 -19.05 -2.45
CA ALA A 165 -2.29 -18.24 -2.34
C ALA A 165 -2.47 -17.67 -0.93
N LEU A 166 -2.32 -18.51 0.12
CA LEU A 166 -2.39 -18.06 1.50
C LEU A 166 -1.33 -16.98 1.81
N SER A 167 -0.10 -17.17 1.34
CA SER A 167 0.98 -16.22 1.58
C SER A 167 0.74 -14.87 0.88
N ALA A 168 0.16 -14.89 -0.33
CA ALA A 168 -0.24 -13.70 -1.06
C ALA A 168 -1.38 -12.95 -0.33
N ILE A 169 -2.40 -13.67 0.13
CA ILE A 169 -3.52 -13.08 0.89
C ILE A 169 -3.03 -12.40 2.17
N ILE A 170 -2.11 -13.04 2.92
CA ILE A 170 -1.54 -12.46 4.12
C ILE A 170 -0.75 -11.17 3.81
N ALA A 171 0.02 -11.14 2.71
CA ALA A 171 0.72 -9.94 2.27
C ALA A 171 -0.27 -8.82 1.90
N VAL A 172 -1.35 -9.13 1.21
CA VAL A 172 -2.41 -8.17 0.86
C VAL A 172 -3.09 -7.60 2.10
N ILE A 173 -3.45 -8.44 3.07
CA ILE A 173 -4.04 -8.00 4.35
C ILE A 173 -3.06 -7.09 5.11
N HIS A 174 -1.79 -7.46 5.15
CA HIS A 174 -0.72 -6.66 5.74
C HIS A 174 -0.65 -5.26 5.11
N ASP A 175 -0.69 -5.16 3.77
CA ASP A 175 -0.58 -3.90 3.04
C ASP A 175 -1.76 -2.98 3.30
N VAL A 176 -2.98 -3.52 3.25
CA VAL A 176 -4.20 -2.78 3.59
C VAL A 176 -4.14 -2.29 5.02
N PHE A 177 -3.78 -3.17 5.96
CA PHE A 177 -3.79 -2.82 7.38
C PHE A 177 -2.80 -1.71 7.71
N ILE A 178 -1.59 -1.75 7.15
CA ILE A 178 -0.59 -0.69 7.33
C ILE A 178 -1.04 0.60 6.65
N THR A 179 -1.57 0.53 5.42
CA THR A 179 -2.04 1.72 4.71
C THR A 179 -3.15 2.42 5.48
N VAL A 180 -4.15 1.66 5.95
CA VAL A 180 -5.26 2.17 6.76
C VAL A 180 -4.74 2.72 8.11
N GLY A 181 -3.76 2.06 8.72
CA GLY A 181 -3.11 2.54 9.94
C GLY A 181 -2.38 3.87 9.78
N ILE A 182 -1.68 4.07 8.65
CA ILE A 182 -1.03 5.35 8.34
C ILE A 182 -2.08 6.45 8.15
N TYR A 183 -3.22 6.15 7.49
CA TYR A 183 -4.35 7.07 7.38
C TYR A 183 -4.87 7.51 8.75
N ALA A 184 -5.09 6.56 9.66
CA ALA A 184 -5.51 6.86 11.02
C ALA A 184 -4.45 7.65 11.82
N LEU A 185 -3.16 7.29 11.68
CA LEU A 185 -2.07 7.95 12.39
C LEU A 185 -1.93 9.42 12.02
N VAL A 186 -1.98 9.72 10.74
CA VAL A 186 -1.78 11.08 10.19
C VAL A 186 -3.09 11.88 10.21
N GLY A 187 -4.25 11.22 10.24
CA GLY A 187 -5.56 11.85 10.21
C GLY A 187 -6.00 12.26 8.80
N PHE A 188 -5.66 11.43 7.80
CA PHE A 188 -6.11 11.65 6.43
C PHE A 188 -7.57 11.23 6.26
N ASP A 189 -8.31 11.98 5.43
CA ASP A 189 -9.69 11.67 5.12
C ASP A 189 -9.78 10.44 4.20
N VAL A 190 -10.64 9.50 4.56
CA VAL A 190 -11.02 8.38 3.71
C VAL A 190 -12.18 8.80 2.84
N THR A 191 -11.95 8.94 1.55
CA THR A 191 -12.92 9.33 0.53
C THR A 191 -13.19 8.17 -0.43
N PRO A 192 -14.20 8.23 -1.32
CA PRO A 192 -14.36 7.24 -2.38
C PRO A 192 -13.11 7.09 -3.26
N ALA A 193 -12.39 8.19 -3.51
CA ALA A 193 -11.13 8.17 -4.23
C ALA A 193 -10.06 7.36 -3.47
N THR A 194 -10.00 7.48 -2.15
CA THR A 194 -9.14 6.66 -1.29
C THR A 194 -9.47 5.17 -1.43
N VAL A 195 -10.75 4.81 -1.45
CA VAL A 195 -11.17 3.40 -1.63
C VAL A 195 -10.76 2.86 -3.00
N ILE A 196 -10.92 3.65 -4.06
CA ILE A 196 -10.43 3.30 -5.41
C ILE A 196 -8.91 3.11 -5.38
N GLY A 197 -8.19 3.99 -4.68
CA GLY A 197 -6.76 3.85 -4.45
C GLY A 197 -6.42 2.52 -3.77
N PHE A 198 -7.11 2.13 -2.72
CA PHE A 198 -6.90 0.86 -2.03
C PHE A 198 -7.13 -0.34 -2.95
N LEU A 199 -8.22 -0.36 -3.72
CA LEU A 199 -8.47 -1.44 -4.68
C LEU A 199 -7.35 -1.53 -5.74
N THR A 200 -6.85 -0.40 -6.21
CA THR A 200 -5.75 -0.34 -7.18
C THR A 200 -4.45 -0.88 -6.61
N ILE A 201 -4.14 -0.53 -5.34
CA ILE A 201 -2.95 -1.02 -4.62
C ILE A 201 -2.99 -2.53 -4.46
N LEU A 202 -4.14 -3.09 -4.12
CA LEU A 202 -4.31 -4.53 -3.97
C LEU A 202 -3.91 -5.27 -5.25
N GLY A 203 -4.35 -4.77 -6.41
CA GLY A 203 -3.97 -5.34 -7.71
C GLY A 203 -2.47 -5.21 -7.98
N TYR A 204 -1.87 -4.07 -7.66
CA TYR A 204 -0.45 -3.83 -7.87
C TYR A 204 0.44 -4.69 -6.96
N SER A 205 0.13 -4.75 -5.66
CA SER A 205 0.87 -5.59 -4.69
C SER A 205 0.83 -7.06 -5.07
N LEU A 206 -0.34 -7.53 -5.51
CA LEU A 206 -0.49 -8.89 -6.02
C LEU A 206 0.34 -9.16 -7.26
N TYR A 207 0.40 -8.21 -8.21
CA TYR A 207 1.20 -8.37 -9.42
C TYR A 207 2.67 -8.64 -9.09
N ASP A 208 3.27 -7.87 -8.19
CA ASP A 208 4.67 -8.09 -7.79
C ASP A 208 4.86 -9.41 -7.04
N THR A 209 3.93 -9.74 -6.12
CA THR A 209 3.95 -11.03 -5.39
C THR A 209 3.83 -12.22 -6.35
N VAL A 210 2.97 -12.14 -7.38
CA VAL A 210 2.80 -13.16 -8.41
C VAL A 210 4.10 -13.41 -9.17
N VAL A 211 4.79 -12.32 -9.57
CA VAL A 211 6.07 -12.41 -10.29
C VAL A 211 7.15 -13.10 -9.45
N VAL A 212 7.24 -12.75 -8.17
CA VAL A 212 8.21 -13.39 -7.26
C VAL A 212 7.85 -14.86 -7.05
N PHE A 213 6.57 -15.18 -6.86
CA PHE A 213 6.11 -16.56 -6.64
C PHE A 213 6.28 -17.45 -7.87
N ASP A 214 6.09 -16.91 -9.07
CA ASP A 214 6.36 -17.64 -10.30
C ASP A 214 7.84 -18.01 -10.39
N LYS A 215 8.74 -17.09 -10.03
CA LYS A 215 10.17 -17.37 -9.96
C LYS A 215 10.53 -18.36 -8.83
N VAL A 216 9.88 -18.28 -7.69
CA VAL A 216 10.03 -19.30 -6.62
C VAL A 216 9.60 -20.68 -7.13
N ARG A 217 8.45 -20.76 -7.82
CA ARG A 217 7.94 -22.01 -8.41
C ARG A 217 8.91 -22.59 -9.44
N GLU A 218 9.47 -21.75 -10.30
CA GLU A 218 10.50 -22.16 -11.27
C GLU A 218 11.72 -22.76 -10.57
N ASN A 219 12.28 -22.06 -9.59
CA ASN A 219 13.48 -22.49 -8.87
C ASN A 219 13.24 -23.73 -7.97
N THR A 220 11.99 -24.01 -7.61
CA THR A 220 11.66 -25.14 -6.72
C THR A 220 11.04 -26.34 -7.44
N LYS A 221 10.78 -26.27 -8.76
CA LYS A 221 10.09 -27.30 -9.54
C LYS A 221 10.69 -28.70 -9.38
N ASN A 222 12.01 -28.82 -9.35
CA ASN A 222 12.71 -30.11 -9.25
C ASN A 222 13.56 -30.24 -7.96
N ILE A 223 13.27 -29.43 -6.95
CA ILE A 223 14.13 -29.31 -5.76
C ILE A 223 14.25 -30.63 -4.99
N SER A 224 13.17 -31.42 -4.93
CA SER A 224 13.14 -32.72 -4.24
C SER A 224 13.97 -33.79 -4.95
N THR A 225 14.12 -33.71 -6.27
CA THR A 225 14.87 -34.65 -7.10
C THR A 225 16.35 -34.33 -7.05
N VAL A 226 16.71 -33.06 -7.13
CA VAL A 226 18.14 -32.61 -7.12
C VAL A 226 18.74 -32.75 -5.73
N GLY A 227 18.01 -32.50 -4.66
CA GLY A 227 18.39 -32.76 -3.26
C GLY A 227 19.55 -31.95 -2.69
N ARG A 228 20.10 -30.98 -3.44
CA ARG A 228 21.32 -30.23 -3.09
C ARG A 228 21.10 -28.88 -2.38
N THR A 229 19.88 -28.37 -2.38
CA THR A 229 19.55 -27.07 -1.79
C THR A 229 18.26 -27.13 -0.99
N THR A 230 18.07 -26.20 -0.05
CA THR A 230 16.84 -26.10 0.75
C THR A 230 15.80 -25.25 0.03
N TYR A 231 14.50 -25.43 0.39
CA TYR A 231 13.42 -24.59 -0.14
C TYR A 231 13.67 -23.09 0.13
N SER A 232 14.12 -22.74 1.33
CA SER A 232 14.45 -21.35 1.69
C SER A 232 15.60 -20.78 0.88
N ALA A 233 16.62 -21.58 0.54
CA ALA A 233 17.71 -21.11 -0.30
C ALA A 233 17.26 -20.87 -1.74
N ALA A 234 16.45 -21.77 -2.32
CA ALA A 234 15.87 -21.59 -3.64
C ALA A 234 14.89 -20.39 -3.70
N ALA A 235 14.07 -20.21 -2.67
CA ALA A 235 13.20 -19.05 -2.56
C ALA A 235 13.98 -17.74 -2.40
N ASN A 236 15.08 -17.74 -1.62
CA ASN A 236 15.95 -16.58 -1.47
C ASN A 236 16.63 -16.20 -2.81
N LEU A 237 17.05 -17.19 -3.59
CA LEU A 237 17.57 -16.96 -4.94
C LEU A 237 16.51 -16.32 -5.83
N ALA A 238 15.27 -16.82 -5.82
CA ALA A 238 14.17 -16.28 -6.61
C ALA A 238 13.90 -14.80 -6.27
N VAL A 239 13.87 -14.45 -4.99
CA VAL A 239 13.72 -13.05 -4.54
C VAL A 239 14.88 -12.19 -5.09
N ASN A 240 16.11 -12.65 -4.99
CA ASN A 240 17.27 -11.89 -5.50
C ASN A 240 17.22 -11.73 -7.03
N GLN A 241 16.77 -12.75 -7.77
CA GLN A 241 16.61 -12.71 -9.23
C GLN A 241 15.53 -11.71 -9.67
N THR A 242 14.49 -11.52 -8.87
CA THR A 242 13.38 -10.60 -9.15
C THR A 242 13.55 -9.21 -8.54
N LEU A 243 14.49 -9.05 -7.59
CA LEU A 243 14.64 -7.83 -6.76
C LEU A 243 14.77 -6.55 -7.58
N VAL A 244 15.64 -6.55 -8.60
CA VAL A 244 15.86 -5.37 -9.46
C VAL A 244 14.63 -5.04 -10.29
N ARG A 245 13.91 -6.07 -10.77
CA ARG A 245 12.65 -5.89 -11.48
C ARG A 245 11.59 -5.27 -10.57
N SER A 246 11.36 -5.84 -9.38
CA SER A 246 10.41 -5.33 -8.40
C SER A 246 10.72 -3.90 -8.00
N PHE A 247 12.00 -3.59 -7.74
CA PHE A 247 12.43 -2.24 -7.42
C PHE A 247 12.17 -1.25 -8.56
N ASN A 248 12.55 -1.59 -9.79
CA ASN A 248 12.32 -0.72 -10.95
C ASN A 248 10.83 -0.51 -11.23
N THR A 249 10.02 -1.57 -11.14
CA THR A 249 8.58 -1.50 -11.33
C THR A 249 7.94 -0.59 -10.28
N SER A 250 8.36 -0.72 -9.03
CA SER A 250 7.86 0.14 -7.93
C SER A 250 8.30 1.58 -8.10
N LEU A 251 9.54 1.83 -8.47
CA LEU A 251 10.04 3.18 -8.70
C LEU A 251 9.30 3.87 -9.86
N THR A 252 9.10 3.15 -10.98
CA THR A 252 8.34 3.70 -12.13
C THR A 252 6.89 3.97 -11.83
N ALA A 253 6.26 3.24 -10.88
CA ALA A 253 4.92 3.52 -10.42
C ALA A 253 4.87 4.65 -9.38
N LEU A 254 5.83 4.69 -8.44
CA LEU A 254 5.88 5.70 -7.38
C LEU A 254 6.21 7.10 -7.91
N LEU A 255 7.05 7.23 -8.95
CA LEU A 255 7.45 8.54 -9.48
C LEU A 255 6.27 9.36 -10.01
N PRO A 256 5.39 8.86 -10.92
CA PRO A 256 4.23 9.61 -11.37
C PRO A 256 3.26 9.93 -10.24
N VAL A 257 2.96 8.94 -9.39
CA VAL A 257 2.05 9.12 -8.25
C VAL A 257 2.60 10.13 -7.25
N GLY A 258 3.90 10.07 -6.96
CA GLY A 258 4.59 11.07 -6.13
C GLY A 258 4.55 12.46 -6.77
N SER A 259 4.72 12.57 -8.09
CA SER A 259 4.60 13.85 -8.78
C SER A 259 3.20 14.45 -8.66
N ILE A 260 2.15 13.63 -8.82
CA ILE A 260 0.76 14.09 -8.60
C ILE A 260 0.56 14.52 -7.15
N LEU A 261 1.08 13.75 -6.19
CA LEU A 261 0.92 14.04 -4.77
C LEU A 261 1.65 15.32 -4.35
N PHE A 262 2.93 15.42 -4.63
CA PHE A 262 3.77 16.52 -4.12
C PHE A 262 3.66 17.78 -4.98
N VAL A 263 3.64 17.66 -6.29
CA VAL A 263 3.54 18.81 -7.20
C VAL A 263 2.08 19.14 -7.46
N GLY A 264 1.27 18.19 -7.89
CA GLY A 264 -0.14 18.42 -8.24
C GLY A 264 -0.96 18.87 -7.04
N ALA A 265 -1.02 18.05 -5.99
CA ALA A 265 -1.81 18.37 -4.81
C ALA A 265 -1.11 19.36 -3.87
N GLY A 266 0.21 19.25 -3.67
CA GLY A 266 0.97 20.08 -2.75
C GLY A 266 1.20 21.49 -3.26
N LEU A 267 1.75 21.65 -4.48
CA LEU A 267 2.11 22.96 -5.03
C LEU A 267 0.98 23.61 -5.83
N LEU A 268 0.28 22.83 -6.68
CA LEU A 268 -0.77 23.37 -7.57
C LEU A 268 -2.17 23.36 -6.94
N GLY A 269 -2.32 22.74 -5.74
CA GLY A 269 -3.58 22.75 -5.01
C GLY A 269 -4.68 21.89 -5.65
N ALA A 270 -4.34 20.86 -6.44
CA ALA A 270 -5.28 19.92 -7.04
C ALA A 270 -5.83 18.94 -5.97
N GLY A 271 -6.66 19.45 -5.06
CA GLY A 271 -7.14 18.73 -3.87
C GLY A 271 -7.87 17.41 -4.17
N THR A 272 -8.60 17.34 -5.28
CA THR A 272 -9.35 16.14 -5.69
C THR A 272 -8.46 14.93 -6.00
N LEU A 273 -7.22 15.18 -6.48
CA LEU A 273 -6.26 14.13 -6.77
C LEU A 273 -5.41 13.73 -5.55
N LYS A 274 -5.45 14.54 -4.48
CA LYS A 274 -4.65 14.32 -3.28
C LYS A 274 -4.97 12.97 -2.64
N ASP A 275 -6.25 12.71 -2.38
CA ASP A 275 -6.69 11.52 -1.63
C ASP A 275 -6.35 10.22 -2.38
N LEU A 276 -6.57 10.21 -3.70
CA LEU A 276 -6.22 9.09 -4.56
C LEU A 276 -4.70 8.87 -4.61
N SER A 277 -3.94 9.93 -4.90
CA SER A 277 -2.47 9.81 -5.04
C SER A 277 -1.79 9.48 -3.72
N LEU A 278 -2.33 9.96 -2.59
CA LEU A 278 -1.82 9.64 -1.26
C LEU A 278 -2.03 8.16 -0.94
N ALA A 279 -3.24 7.64 -1.17
CA ALA A 279 -3.53 6.23 -0.99
C ALA A 279 -2.59 5.37 -1.85
N LEU A 280 -2.49 5.68 -3.13
CA LEU A 280 -1.62 4.97 -4.06
C LEU A 280 -0.15 5.03 -3.63
N PHE A 281 0.36 6.18 -3.23
CA PHE A 281 1.77 6.34 -2.85
C PHE A 281 2.13 5.48 -1.63
N ILE A 282 1.33 5.54 -0.56
CA ILE A 282 1.54 4.75 0.65
C ILE A 282 1.43 3.26 0.34
N GLY A 283 0.37 2.87 -0.37
CA GLY A 283 0.11 1.47 -0.64
C GLY A 283 1.09 0.83 -1.63
N LEU A 284 1.57 1.56 -2.65
CA LEU A 284 2.63 1.08 -3.53
C LEU A 284 3.94 0.84 -2.77
N ALA A 285 4.31 1.75 -1.86
CA ALA A 285 5.49 1.59 -1.01
C ALA A 285 5.36 0.36 -0.09
N THR A 286 4.19 0.20 0.55
CA THR A 286 3.91 -0.93 1.45
C THR A 286 3.88 -2.25 0.68
N GLY A 287 3.22 -2.30 -0.50
CA GLY A 287 3.13 -3.49 -1.35
C GLY A 287 4.49 -3.93 -1.89
N THR A 288 5.36 -3.00 -2.24
CA THR A 288 6.74 -3.32 -2.63
C THR A 288 7.53 -3.96 -1.48
N TYR A 289 7.33 -3.46 -0.27
CA TYR A 289 7.95 -4.04 0.91
C TYR A 289 7.41 -5.46 1.17
N SER A 290 6.10 -5.63 1.17
CA SER A 290 5.47 -6.89 1.56
C SER A 290 5.73 -8.03 0.58
N SER A 291 5.73 -7.77 -0.72
CA SER A 291 5.99 -8.78 -1.76
C SER A 291 7.36 -9.44 -1.60
N ILE A 292 8.37 -8.64 -1.27
CA ILE A 292 9.76 -9.09 -1.14
C ILE A 292 10.04 -9.64 0.26
N PHE A 293 9.67 -8.91 1.32
CA PHE A 293 10.12 -9.16 2.69
C PHE A 293 9.14 -9.95 3.55
N ILE A 294 7.86 -10.07 3.12
CA ILE A 294 6.83 -10.79 3.88
C ILE A 294 6.30 -12.00 3.12
N ALA A 295 5.78 -11.83 1.91
CA ALA A 295 5.12 -12.89 1.16
C ALA A 295 6.02 -14.11 0.94
N THR A 296 7.22 -13.90 0.40
CA THR A 296 8.14 -14.99 0.08
C THR A 296 8.77 -15.64 1.32
N PRO A 297 9.28 -14.91 2.33
CA PRO A 297 9.72 -15.53 3.58
C PRO A 297 8.62 -16.29 4.31
N PHE A 298 7.37 -15.81 4.25
CA PHE A 298 6.22 -16.49 4.85
C PHE A 298 5.90 -17.80 4.12
N LEU A 299 5.88 -17.79 2.78
CA LEU A 299 5.75 -18.98 1.96
C LEU A 299 6.84 -20.01 2.28
N ALA A 300 8.09 -19.58 2.35
CA ALA A 300 9.21 -20.45 2.71
C ALA A 300 9.01 -21.08 4.09
N SER A 301 8.54 -20.30 5.07
CA SER A 301 8.25 -20.80 6.42
C SER A 301 7.13 -21.84 6.45
N LEU A 302 6.11 -21.70 5.60
CA LEU A 302 5.02 -22.68 5.48
C LEU A 302 5.47 -23.97 4.79
N ARG A 303 6.32 -23.85 3.76
CA ARG A 303 6.86 -24.98 3.01
C ARG A 303 7.84 -25.80 3.83
N GLU A 304 8.73 -25.16 4.58
CA GLU A 304 9.71 -25.85 5.44
C GLU A 304 9.07 -26.71 6.54
N ARG A 305 7.82 -26.47 6.87
CA ARG A 305 7.09 -27.32 7.84
C ARG A 305 6.66 -28.67 7.24
N GLU A 306 6.66 -28.83 5.93
CA GLU A 306 6.30 -30.07 5.26
C GLU A 306 7.33 -31.18 5.51
N PRO A 307 6.88 -32.42 5.74
CA PRO A 307 7.79 -33.56 5.96
C PRO A 307 8.80 -33.73 4.82
N ALA A 308 8.35 -33.57 3.56
CA ALA A 308 9.19 -33.67 2.38
C ALA A 308 10.30 -32.60 2.37
N MET A 309 10.01 -31.37 2.73
CA MET A 309 10.98 -30.27 2.77
C MET A 309 11.93 -30.41 3.96
N LYS A 310 11.47 -30.96 5.09
CA LYS A 310 12.38 -31.30 6.21
C LYS A 310 13.35 -32.41 5.85
N ALA A 311 12.90 -33.44 5.12
CA ALA A 311 13.76 -34.50 4.63
C ALA A 311 14.78 -33.95 3.60
N LEU A 312 14.35 -33.05 2.72
CA LEU A 312 15.22 -32.35 1.78
C LEU A 312 16.32 -31.55 2.50
N ALA A 313 15.94 -30.77 3.51
CA ALA A 313 16.88 -29.98 4.30
C ALA A 313 17.95 -30.85 4.97
N LYS A 314 17.58 -32.01 5.49
CA LYS A 314 18.56 -32.98 6.04
C LYS A 314 19.52 -33.50 4.97
N ARG A 315 19.02 -33.86 3.77
CA ARG A 315 19.86 -34.30 2.65
C ARG A 315 20.83 -33.20 2.19
N ALA A 316 20.32 -31.97 2.02
CA ALA A 316 21.15 -30.83 1.63
C ALA A 316 22.26 -30.55 2.66
N ALA A 317 21.99 -30.67 3.96
CA ALA A 317 22.99 -30.52 5.01
C ALA A 317 24.10 -31.58 4.95
N HIS A 318 23.78 -32.83 4.59
CA HIS A 318 24.77 -33.88 4.40
C HIS A 318 25.69 -33.63 3.18
N HIS A 319 25.16 -33.02 2.11
CA HIS A 319 25.95 -32.69 0.93
C HIS A 319 26.84 -31.45 1.11
N SER A 320 26.39 -30.44 1.88
CA SER A 320 27.17 -29.22 2.18
C SER A 320 28.35 -29.47 3.14
N GLY A 321 28.37 -30.57 3.86
CA GLY A 321 29.51 -30.98 4.70
C GLY A 321 30.70 -31.54 3.89
N SER A 322 30.54 -31.78 2.59
CA SER A 322 31.58 -32.40 1.74
C SER A 322 32.18 -31.48 0.65
N THR A 323 31.59 -30.28 0.39
CA THR A 323 32.19 -29.26 -0.52
C THR A 323 31.53 -27.89 -0.37
N PRO A 324 32.30 -26.79 -0.40
CA PRO A 324 31.74 -25.45 -0.49
C PRO A 324 31.47 -25.14 -1.97
N ASP A 325 30.24 -25.36 -2.47
CA ASP A 325 29.93 -25.08 -3.87
C ASP A 325 28.85 -24.03 -4.02
N VAL A 326 29.30 -22.84 -4.38
CA VAL A 326 28.49 -21.74 -4.93
C VAL A 326 28.22 -21.98 -6.43
N ASP A 327 28.95 -22.88 -7.09
CA ASP A 327 28.95 -23.05 -8.56
C ASP A 327 27.81 -23.94 -9.11
N VAL A 328 27.13 -24.74 -8.30
CA VAL A 328 26.19 -25.77 -8.80
C VAL A 328 24.84 -25.21 -9.23
N LEU A 329 24.49 -23.98 -8.80
CA LEU A 329 23.21 -23.36 -9.20
C LEU A 329 23.28 -22.65 -10.56
N SER A 330 24.49 -22.37 -11.08
CA SER A 330 24.66 -21.70 -12.37
C SER A 330 24.62 -22.65 -13.56
N GLU A 331 24.98 -23.95 -13.40
CA GLU A 331 25.03 -24.92 -14.49
C GLU A 331 23.65 -25.49 -14.92
N ASN A 332 22.63 -25.48 -14.05
CA ASN A 332 21.32 -26.07 -14.36
C ASN A 332 20.26 -25.06 -14.83
N ILE A 333 20.63 -23.82 -15.13
CA ILE A 333 19.70 -22.77 -15.62
C ILE A 333 19.82 -22.56 -17.15
N VAL A 334 20.69 -23.28 -17.82
CA VAL A 334 20.84 -23.26 -19.29
C VAL A 334 20.26 -24.54 -19.88
N VAL A 335 18.96 -24.57 -20.07
CA VAL A 335 18.24 -25.24 -21.17
C VAL A 335 16.92 -24.52 -21.40
#